data_28d1ddd929df5b24a839458cdab526c6
#
_entry.id   28d1ddd929df5b24a839458cdab526c6
#
_cell.length_a   1.000
_cell.length_b   1.000
_cell.length_c   1.000
_cell.angle_alpha   90.00
_cell.angle_beta   90.00
_cell.angle_gamma   90.00
#
_symmetry.space_group_name_H-M   'P 1'
#
loop_
_entity.id
_entity.type
_entity.pdbx_description
1 polymer ?
#
loop_
_entity_poly.entity_id
_entity_poly.type
_entity_poly.pdbx_seq_one_letter_code
_entity_poly.pdbx_strand_id
1 'polypeptide(L)'
;MKIYHLYRRQHLNLTIHEAWKFFSSPYNLNDITPEFFHVTIVSRMPKKIYAGLMISYRMKAVFGISMDWLSEISHCDEPKRFVYQQRIGPFNFWSHEVCLTEEQNGILLEDIIFYAMPIGWLGQFINSVLIASKLEQIFDNRHNYLQRKWGD
;
A
#
# COMPACT_ATOMS: atom_id res chain seq x y z
N MET A 1 20.98 9.73 -0.42
CA MET A 1 19.85 8.82 -0.09
C MET A 1 19.52 8.01 -1.34
N LYS A 2 19.42 6.68 -1.23
CA LYS A 2 19.04 5.81 -2.36
C LYS A 2 17.52 5.63 -2.36
N ILE A 3 16.86 5.92 -3.47
CA ILE A 3 15.43 5.67 -3.70
C ILE A 3 15.29 4.33 -4.43
N TYR A 4 14.42 3.48 -3.91
CA TYR A 4 14.02 2.23 -4.52
C TYR A 4 12.65 2.37 -5.15
N HIS A 5 12.35 1.57 -6.15
CA HIS A 5 11.10 1.56 -6.88
C HIS A 5 10.54 0.14 -6.95
N LEU A 6 9.27 -0.02 -6.63
CA LEU A 6 8.49 -1.23 -6.82
C LEU A 6 7.27 -0.90 -7.67
N TYR A 7 7.06 -1.65 -8.73
CA TYR A 7 5.92 -1.50 -9.64
C TYR A 7 5.21 -2.84 -9.79
N ARG A 8 3.88 -2.83 -9.66
CA ARG A 8 3.01 -3.97 -9.91
C ARG A 8 1.82 -3.54 -10.75
N ARG A 9 1.37 -4.43 -11.60
CA ARG A 9 0.12 -4.25 -12.35
C ARG A 9 -0.66 -5.55 -12.40
N GLN A 10 -1.99 -5.45 -12.42
CA GLN A 10 -2.87 -6.59 -12.48
C GLN A 10 -4.19 -6.20 -13.13
N HIS A 11 -4.68 -7.03 -14.06
CA HIS A 11 -6.04 -6.93 -14.59
C HIS A 11 -7.03 -7.59 -13.61
N LEU A 12 -8.17 -6.92 -13.36
CA LEU A 12 -9.20 -7.40 -12.45
C LEU A 12 -10.59 -7.23 -13.07
N ASN A 13 -11.44 -8.26 -12.97
CA ASN A 13 -12.81 -8.30 -13.52
C ASN A 13 -13.81 -7.64 -12.58
N LEU A 14 -13.73 -6.32 -12.44
CA LEU A 14 -14.69 -5.51 -11.71
C LEU A 14 -14.77 -4.11 -12.32
N THR A 15 -15.82 -3.38 -12.00
CA THR A 15 -15.96 -1.98 -12.45
C THR A 15 -15.01 -1.06 -11.73
N ILE A 16 -14.66 0.09 -12.34
CA ILE A 16 -13.78 1.08 -11.69
C ILE A 16 -14.36 1.60 -10.36
N HIS A 17 -15.70 1.71 -10.24
CA HIS A 17 -16.34 2.14 -9.01
C HIS A 17 -16.26 1.10 -7.88
N GLU A 18 -16.40 -0.19 -8.21
CA GLU A 18 -16.19 -1.28 -7.25
C GLU A 18 -14.72 -1.34 -6.81
N ALA A 19 -13.79 -1.21 -7.76
CA ALA A 19 -12.36 -1.13 -7.47
C ALA A 19 -12.05 0.06 -6.56
N TRP A 20 -12.53 1.26 -6.90
CA TRP A 20 -12.34 2.44 -6.07
C TRP A 20 -12.85 2.24 -4.64
N LYS A 21 -14.08 1.73 -4.49
CA LYS A 21 -14.69 1.45 -3.19
C LYS A 21 -13.83 0.49 -2.35
N PHE A 22 -13.24 -0.51 -2.98
CA PHE A 22 -12.39 -1.48 -2.29
C PHE A 22 -11.03 -0.88 -1.92
N PHE A 23 -10.29 -0.33 -2.89
CA PHE A 23 -8.90 0.12 -2.70
C PHE A 23 -8.80 1.42 -1.90
N SER A 24 -9.78 2.30 -1.96
CA SER A 24 -9.82 3.54 -1.18
C SER A 24 -10.25 3.33 0.28
N SER A 25 -10.67 2.11 0.65
CA SER A 25 -11.04 1.78 2.03
C SER A 25 -9.85 1.18 2.78
N PRO A 26 -9.30 1.88 3.81
CA PRO A 26 -8.20 1.34 4.60
C PRO A 26 -8.57 0.08 5.39
N TYR A 27 -9.87 -0.16 5.63
CA TYR A 27 -10.35 -1.37 6.30
C TYR A 27 -10.05 -2.66 5.55
N ASN A 28 -9.87 -2.58 4.23
CA ASN A 28 -9.53 -3.72 3.38
C ASN A 28 -8.01 -4.04 3.36
N LEU A 29 -7.18 -3.25 4.05
CA LEU A 29 -5.72 -3.48 4.08
C LEU A 29 -5.37 -4.86 4.66
N ASN A 30 -6.07 -5.32 5.69
CA ASN A 30 -5.80 -6.63 6.28
C ASN A 30 -6.08 -7.78 5.31
N ASP A 31 -7.03 -7.62 4.39
CA ASP A 31 -7.35 -8.64 3.39
C ASP A 31 -6.23 -8.82 2.36
N ILE A 32 -5.54 -7.73 2.02
CA ILE A 32 -4.51 -7.68 1.00
C ILE A 32 -3.08 -7.64 1.55
N THR A 33 -2.94 -7.65 2.89
CA THR A 33 -1.65 -7.66 3.59
C THR A 33 -1.48 -9.00 4.32
N PRO A 34 -0.29 -9.60 4.35
CA PRO A 34 -0.06 -10.83 5.10
C PRO A 34 -0.46 -10.69 6.59
N GLU A 35 -1.08 -11.73 7.14
CA GLU A 35 -1.62 -11.72 8.52
C GLU A 35 -0.61 -11.30 9.59
N PHE A 36 0.67 -11.62 9.40
CA PHE A 36 1.70 -11.29 10.39
C PHE A 36 1.92 -9.78 10.59
N PHE A 37 1.45 -8.92 9.66
CA PHE A 37 1.51 -7.47 9.84
C PHE A 37 0.44 -6.91 10.77
N HIS A 38 -0.71 -7.55 10.92
CA HIS A 38 -1.81 -7.14 11.78
C HIS A 38 -2.07 -5.64 11.76
N VAL A 39 -2.60 -5.13 10.66
CA VAL A 39 -2.88 -3.70 10.51
C VAL A 39 -4.15 -3.33 11.26
N THR A 40 -4.05 -2.39 12.20
CA THR A 40 -5.19 -1.83 12.93
C THR A 40 -5.29 -0.34 12.65
N ILE A 41 -6.45 0.13 12.16
CA ILE A 41 -6.72 1.56 11.98
C ILE A 41 -7.02 2.17 13.35
N VAL A 42 -6.30 3.22 13.71
CA VAL A 42 -6.45 3.92 14.99
C VAL A 42 -7.26 5.21 14.83
N SER A 43 -7.14 5.89 13.69
CA SER A 43 -7.88 7.12 13.41
C SER A 43 -9.33 6.85 13.02
N ARG A 44 -10.21 7.84 13.25
CA ARG A 44 -11.55 7.82 12.69
C ARG A 44 -11.47 8.02 11.18
N MET A 45 -12.19 7.17 10.44
CA MET A 45 -12.24 7.25 9.00
C MET A 45 -13.50 7.98 8.52
N PRO A 46 -13.38 8.92 7.59
CA PRO A 46 -14.54 9.50 6.91
C PRO A 46 -15.15 8.47 5.95
N LYS A 47 -16.35 8.79 5.41
CA LYS A 47 -17.00 7.95 4.41
C LYS A 47 -16.23 7.85 3.08
N LYS A 48 -15.48 8.90 2.75
CA LYS A 48 -14.64 8.98 1.54
C LYS A 48 -13.28 9.53 1.89
N ILE A 49 -12.24 9.03 1.23
CA ILE A 49 -10.91 9.63 1.30
C ILE A 49 -10.86 10.95 0.54
N TYR A 50 -9.95 11.83 0.93
CA TYR A 50 -9.70 13.12 0.29
C TYR A 50 -8.23 13.52 0.48
N ALA A 51 -7.73 14.41 -0.37
CA ALA A 51 -6.37 14.94 -0.24
C ALA A 51 -6.21 15.72 1.07
N GLY A 52 -5.17 15.40 1.84
CA GLY A 52 -4.91 15.92 3.19
C GLY A 52 -5.44 15.03 4.32
N LEU A 53 -6.15 13.94 4.02
CA LEU A 53 -6.61 13.00 5.05
C LEU A 53 -5.41 12.30 5.69
N MET A 54 -5.34 12.37 7.02
CA MET A 54 -4.37 11.63 7.83
C MET A 54 -4.97 10.32 8.34
N ILE A 55 -4.27 9.21 8.11
CA ILE A 55 -4.71 7.88 8.54
C ILE A 55 -3.63 7.27 9.42
N SER A 56 -3.99 7.00 10.67
CA SER A 56 -3.09 6.37 11.64
C SER A 56 -3.36 4.89 11.76
N TYR A 57 -2.30 4.11 11.65
CA TYR A 57 -2.31 2.65 11.78
C TYR A 57 -1.39 2.22 12.91
N ARG A 58 -1.72 1.09 13.51
CA ARG A 58 -0.79 0.28 14.29
C ARG A 58 -0.59 -1.05 13.58
N MET A 59 0.66 -1.43 13.35
CA MET A 59 0.99 -2.65 12.66
C MET A 59 2.21 -3.33 13.27
N LYS A 60 2.39 -4.61 13.00
CA LYS A 60 3.62 -5.32 13.36
C LYS A 60 4.67 -5.12 12.28
N ALA A 61 5.88 -4.74 12.68
CA ALA A 61 7.03 -4.67 11.77
C ALA A 61 7.55 -6.06 11.40
N VAL A 62 8.52 -6.08 10.51
CA VAL A 62 9.15 -7.29 9.96
C VAL A 62 9.62 -8.30 11.01
N PHE A 63 9.94 -7.84 12.24
CA PHE A 63 10.38 -8.68 13.37
C PHE A 63 9.32 -8.82 14.48
N GLY A 64 8.04 -8.59 14.18
CA GLY A 64 6.94 -8.70 15.16
C GLY A 64 6.85 -7.54 16.15
N ILE A 65 7.65 -6.50 16.00
CA ILE A 65 7.63 -5.30 16.84
C ILE A 65 6.46 -4.42 16.40
N SER A 66 5.58 -4.04 17.34
CA SER A 66 4.50 -3.09 17.07
C SER A 66 5.05 -1.70 16.77
N MET A 67 4.51 -1.07 15.72
CA MET A 67 4.88 0.29 15.34
C MET A 67 3.66 1.09 14.90
N ASP A 68 3.74 2.38 15.13
CA ASP A 68 2.76 3.32 14.62
C ASP A 68 3.17 3.77 13.22
N TRP A 69 2.18 3.87 12.33
CA TRP A 69 2.34 4.36 10.98
C TRP A 69 1.30 5.44 10.71
N LEU A 70 1.75 6.61 10.32
CA LEU A 70 0.89 7.71 9.90
C LEU A 70 1.06 7.95 8.41
N SER A 71 -0.02 7.81 7.66
CA SER A 71 -0.10 8.15 6.24
C SER A 71 -0.91 9.40 6.01
N GLU A 72 -0.53 10.17 5.00
CA GLU A 72 -1.35 11.22 4.42
C GLU A 72 -1.77 10.82 3.01
N ILE A 73 -3.04 11.00 2.68
CA ILE A 73 -3.51 10.98 1.29
C ILE A 73 -3.07 12.30 0.67
N SER A 74 -1.95 12.29 -0.06
CA SER A 74 -1.40 13.51 -0.66
C SER A 74 -2.09 13.91 -1.96
N HIS A 75 -2.76 12.95 -2.63
CA HIS A 75 -3.52 13.16 -3.85
C HIS A 75 -4.71 12.23 -3.90
N CYS A 76 -5.86 12.71 -4.39
CA CYS A 76 -7.07 11.93 -4.56
C CYS A 76 -7.85 12.43 -5.78
N ASP A 77 -7.98 11.57 -6.79
CA ASP A 77 -8.74 11.79 -8.03
C ASP A 77 -9.68 10.59 -8.24
N GLU A 78 -10.86 10.66 -7.59
CA GLU A 78 -11.89 9.61 -7.63
C GLU A 78 -12.51 9.52 -9.05
N PRO A 79 -12.66 8.32 -9.63
CA PRO A 79 -12.31 6.98 -9.12
C PRO A 79 -11.00 6.43 -9.70
N LYS A 80 -10.09 7.28 -10.16
CA LYS A 80 -8.93 6.89 -10.98
C LYS A 80 -7.66 6.67 -10.20
N ARG A 81 -7.40 7.50 -9.17
CA ARG A 81 -6.07 7.55 -8.56
C ARG A 81 -6.08 8.14 -7.16
N PHE A 82 -5.28 7.59 -6.28
CA PHE A 82 -4.89 8.23 -5.03
C PHE A 82 -3.44 7.90 -4.67
N VAL A 83 -2.82 8.82 -3.92
CA VAL A 83 -1.45 8.68 -3.45
C VAL A 83 -1.45 8.81 -1.94
N TYR A 84 -0.82 7.89 -1.25
CA TYR A 84 -0.56 8.04 0.17
C TYR A 84 0.94 8.00 0.47
N GLN A 85 1.34 8.89 1.38
CA GLN A 85 2.71 9.06 1.79
C GLN A 85 2.84 8.82 3.29
N GLN A 86 3.90 8.14 3.69
CA GLN A 86 4.23 8.02 5.10
C GLN A 86 4.66 9.37 5.65
N ARG A 87 4.06 9.79 6.75
CA ARG A 87 4.48 10.95 7.56
C ARG A 87 5.25 10.51 8.81
N ILE A 88 4.82 9.41 9.43
CA ILE A 88 5.52 8.74 10.53
C ILE A 88 5.57 7.24 10.19
N GLY A 89 6.72 6.62 10.38
CA GLY A 89 6.90 5.19 10.12
C GLY A 89 8.38 4.82 9.92
N PRO A 90 8.66 3.60 9.49
CA PRO A 90 10.01 3.05 9.48
C PRO A 90 10.89 3.51 8.32
N PHE A 91 10.33 4.10 7.27
CA PHE A 91 11.08 4.54 6.10
C PHE A 91 11.48 6.02 6.20
N ASN A 92 12.61 6.40 5.61
CA ASN A 92 12.93 7.81 5.43
C ASN A 92 12.05 8.50 4.40
N PHE A 93 11.57 7.71 3.44
CA PHE A 93 10.63 8.14 2.43
C PHE A 93 9.76 6.95 2.02
N TRP A 94 8.46 7.18 1.87
CA TRP A 94 7.51 6.24 1.33
C TRP A 94 6.41 6.99 0.59
N SER A 95 6.20 6.64 -0.65
CA SER A 95 5.09 7.11 -1.47
C SER A 95 4.52 5.92 -2.24
N HIS A 96 3.22 5.71 -2.14
CA HIS A 96 2.52 4.67 -2.86
C HIS A 96 1.34 5.28 -3.61
N GLU A 97 1.38 5.17 -4.92
CA GLU A 97 0.31 5.57 -5.82
C GLU A 97 -0.47 4.33 -6.27
N VAL A 98 -1.79 4.39 -6.17
CA VAL A 98 -2.74 3.40 -6.69
C VAL A 98 -3.47 4.03 -7.86
N CYS A 99 -3.33 3.43 -9.04
CA CYS A 99 -3.98 3.85 -10.27
C CYS A 99 -4.98 2.78 -10.73
N LEU A 100 -6.15 3.22 -11.14
CA LEU A 100 -7.23 2.40 -11.69
C LEU A 100 -7.57 2.90 -13.08
N THR A 101 -7.39 2.07 -14.09
CA THR A 101 -7.72 2.39 -15.49
C THR A 101 -8.77 1.42 -16.00
N GLU A 102 -9.85 1.94 -16.58
CA GLU A 102 -10.88 1.09 -17.21
C GLU A 102 -10.31 0.39 -18.44
N GLU A 103 -10.60 -0.90 -18.56
CA GLU A 103 -10.30 -1.73 -19.72
C GLU A 103 -11.56 -2.44 -20.22
N GLN A 104 -11.47 -3.12 -21.36
CA GLN A 104 -12.63 -3.70 -22.04
C GLN A 104 -13.46 -4.66 -21.16
N ASN A 105 -12.80 -5.42 -20.28
CA ASN A 105 -13.43 -6.43 -19.41
C ASN A 105 -13.04 -6.24 -17.92
N GLY A 106 -12.97 -5.02 -17.45
CA GLY A 106 -12.61 -4.74 -16.07
C GLY A 106 -11.74 -3.51 -15.91
N ILE A 107 -10.75 -3.61 -15.05
CA ILE A 107 -9.78 -2.53 -14.78
C ILE A 107 -8.35 -3.05 -14.80
N LEU A 108 -7.42 -2.18 -15.14
CA LEU A 108 -6.02 -2.34 -14.83
C LEU A 108 -5.74 -1.63 -13.49
N LEU A 109 -5.28 -2.39 -12.50
CA LEU A 109 -4.74 -1.89 -11.24
C LEU A 109 -3.23 -1.73 -11.39
N GLU A 110 -2.70 -0.56 -11.02
CA GLU A 110 -1.27 -0.31 -10.94
C GLU A 110 -0.91 0.19 -9.55
N ASP A 111 0.08 -0.44 -8.95
CA ASP A 111 0.71 -0.03 -7.69
C ASP A 111 2.12 0.50 -8.00
N ILE A 112 2.37 1.77 -7.70
CA ILE A 112 3.64 2.44 -7.96
C ILE A 112 4.21 2.92 -6.63
N ILE A 113 5.29 2.29 -6.17
CA ILE A 113 5.86 2.56 -4.86
C ILE A 113 7.29 3.09 -5.02
N PHE A 114 7.56 4.21 -4.38
CA PHE A 114 8.91 4.71 -4.16
C PHE A 114 9.21 4.74 -2.66
N TYR A 115 10.38 4.24 -2.27
CA TYR A 115 10.77 4.23 -0.87
C TYR A 115 12.26 4.42 -0.67
N ALA A 116 12.63 4.94 0.49
CA ALA A 116 14.01 5.04 0.94
C ALA A 116 14.16 4.48 2.35
N MET A 117 15.23 3.73 2.52
CA MET A 117 15.57 3.11 3.80
C MET A 117 16.14 4.13 4.79
N PRO A 118 15.92 3.95 6.10
CA PRO A 118 16.57 4.78 7.10
C PRO A 118 18.09 4.67 7.01
N ILE A 119 18.76 5.83 7.11
CA ILE A 119 20.22 5.92 7.12
C ILE A 119 20.69 5.68 8.55
N GLY A 120 21.63 4.75 8.75
CA GLY A 120 22.38 4.65 10.01
C GLY A 120 22.24 3.35 10.80
N TRP A 121 21.61 2.31 10.27
CA TRP A 121 21.65 1.00 10.91
C TRP A 121 22.67 0.08 10.26
N LEU A 122 23.45 -0.60 11.11
CA LEU A 122 24.50 -1.57 10.75
C LEU A 122 24.06 -2.48 9.60
N GLY A 123 24.74 -2.38 8.47
CA GLY A 123 24.53 -3.27 7.34
C GLY A 123 23.48 -2.81 6.33
N GLN A 124 23.65 -1.63 5.73
CA GLN A 124 22.81 -1.10 4.67
C GLN A 124 22.47 -2.11 3.56
N PHE A 125 23.34 -3.07 3.33
CA PHE A 125 23.15 -4.08 2.29
C PHE A 125 22.20 -5.20 2.73
N ILE A 126 22.36 -5.74 3.94
CA ILE A 126 21.55 -6.86 4.45
C ILE A 126 20.12 -6.39 4.69
N ASN A 127 19.93 -5.21 5.29
CA ASN A 127 18.61 -4.66 5.57
C ASN A 127 17.84 -4.28 4.29
N SER A 128 18.53 -3.75 3.26
CA SER A 128 17.87 -3.42 2.00
C SER A 128 17.36 -4.66 1.27
N VAL A 129 18.10 -5.76 1.28
CA VAL A 129 17.69 -7.04 0.67
C VAL A 129 16.52 -7.67 1.43
N LEU A 130 16.58 -7.70 2.77
CA LEU A 130 15.51 -8.27 3.59
C LEU A 130 14.20 -7.47 3.47
N ILE A 131 14.26 -6.14 3.46
CA ILE A 131 13.07 -5.31 3.34
C ILE A 131 12.51 -5.37 1.92
N ALA A 132 13.36 -5.36 0.89
CA ALA A 132 12.92 -5.56 -0.49
C ALA A 132 12.18 -6.91 -0.63
N SER A 133 12.75 -8.00 -0.10
CA SER A 133 12.10 -9.31 -0.10
C SER A 133 10.76 -9.31 0.64
N LYS A 134 10.65 -8.60 1.77
CA LYS A 134 9.37 -8.50 2.51
C LYS A 134 8.33 -7.67 1.77
N LEU A 135 8.73 -6.61 1.10
CA LEU A 135 7.83 -5.82 0.25
C LEU A 135 7.33 -6.67 -0.93
N GLU A 136 8.21 -7.43 -1.59
CA GLU A 136 7.82 -8.38 -2.63
C GLU A 136 6.76 -9.37 -2.11
N GLN A 137 6.98 -9.97 -0.93
CA GLN A 137 6.01 -10.90 -0.31
C GLN A 137 4.65 -10.23 -0.03
N ILE A 138 4.64 -8.97 0.40
CA ILE A 138 3.39 -8.22 0.63
C ILE A 138 2.63 -8.06 -0.68
N PHE A 139 3.30 -7.63 -1.75
CA PHE A 139 2.66 -7.40 -3.03
C PHE A 139 2.31 -8.70 -3.77
N ASP A 140 3.06 -9.77 -3.58
CA ASP A 140 2.70 -11.11 -4.08
C ASP A 140 1.45 -11.63 -3.36
N ASN A 141 1.34 -11.45 -2.05
CA ASN A 141 0.14 -11.80 -1.28
C ASN A 141 -1.08 -11.00 -1.75
N ARG A 142 -0.90 -9.68 -1.94
CA ARG A 142 -1.94 -8.81 -2.51
C ARG A 142 -2.38 -9.28 -3.89
N HIS A 143 -1.43 -9.56 -4.79
CA HIS A 143 -1.71 -10.06 -6.13
C HIS A 143 -2.51 -11.36 -6.09
N ASN A 144 -2.08 -12.33 -5.29
CA ASN A 144 -2.74 -13.63 -5.17
C ASN A 144 -4.15 -13.53 -4.57
N TYR A 145 -4.36 -12.67 -3.57
CA TYR A 145 -5.69 -12.40 -3.02
C TYR A 145 -6.63 -11.81 -4.08
N LEU A 146 -6.18 -10.79 -4.79
CA LEU A 146 -6.97 -10.11 -5.82
C LEU A 146 -7.26 -11.04 -7.01
N GLN A 147 -6.29 -11.88 -7.38
CA GLN A 147 -6.46 -12.87 -8.45
C GLN A 147 -7.55 -13.89 -8.09
N ARG A 148 -7.58 -14.39 -6.86
CA ARG A 148 -8.64 -15.31 -6.40
C ARG A 148 -10.01 -14.66 -6.32
N LYS A 149 -10.07 -13.36 -6.09
CA LYS A 149 -11.32 -12.64 -5.88
C LYS A 149 -11.92 -12.09 -7.18
N TRP A 150 -11.09 -11.57 -8.07
CA TRP A 150 -11.49 -10.88 -9.28
C TRP A 150 -10.61 -11.16 -10.50
N GLY A 151 -9.73 -12.14 -10.46
CA GLY A 151 -8.97 -12.58 -11.62
C GLY A 151 -9.81 -13.41 -12.59
N ASP A 152 -9.26 -13.65 -13.79
CA ASP A 152 -9.84 -14.54 -14.81
C ASP A 152 -9.74 -16.02 -14.39
#